data_21b6349ab03103a4fc9b3b2079e373fb
#
_entry.id   21b6349ab03103a4fc9b3b2079e373fb
#
_cell.length_a   1.000
_cell.length_b   1.000
_cell.length_c   1.000
_cell.angle_alpha   90.00
_cell.angle_beta   90.00
_cell.angle_gamma   90.00
#
_symmetry.space_group_name_H-M   'P 1'
#
loop_
_entity.id
_entity.type
_entity.pdbx_description
1 polymer ?
#
loop_
_entity_poly.entity_id
_entity_poly.type
_entity_poly.pdbx_seq_one_letter_code
_entity_poly.pdbx_strand_id
1 'polypeptide(L)' 'MPHYFFDIKDGHRLADPSGFDCENDEAALEKARVMAIGVSLDKPAVDPKRHIAILNADRAEIYKVPVYSRPA' A
#
# COMPACT_ATOMS: atom_id res chain seq x y z
N MET A 1 -6.99 14.93 -11.04
CA MET A 1 -6.02 14.26 -10.16
C MET A 1 -5.83 12.82 -10.60
N PRO A 2 -4.61 12.30 -10.62
CA PRO A 2 -4.39 10.92 -10.98
C PRO A 2 -5.09 9.97 -10.01
N HIS A 3 -5.52 8.83 -10.53
CA HIS A 3 -6.20 7.80 -9.74
C HIS A 3 -5.23 6.66 -9.46
N TYR A 4 -5.18 6.22 -8.21
CA TYR A 4 -4.26 5.16 -7.76
C TYR A 4 -5.04 4.06 -7.06
N PHE A 5 -4.52 2.84 -7.14
CA PHE A 5 -5.03 1.71 -6.38
C PHE A 5 -3.97 1.23 -5.40
N PHE A 6 -4.39 0.79 -4.24
CA PHE A 6 -3.51 0.38 -3.14
C PHE A 6 -3.83 -1.04 -2.75
N ASP A 7 -3.17 -1.99 -3.40
CA ASP A 7 -3.37 -3.41 -3.12
C ASP A 7 -2.48 -3.82 -1.94
N ILE A 8 -3.03 -4.61 -1.04
CA ILE A 8 -2.26 -5.16 0.07
C ILE A 8 -1.84 -6.57 -0.31
N LYS A 9 -0.54 -6.83 -0.32
CA LYS A 9 0.02 -8.15 -0.64
C LYS A 9 0.63 -8.75 0.61
N ASP A 10 0.01 -9.80 1.11
CA ASP A 10 0.33 -10.42 2.39
C ASP A 10 0.06 -11.92 2.29
N GLY A 11 0.80 -12.60 1.40
CA GLY A 11 0.51 -13.99 1.07
C GLY A 11 -0.74 -14.14 0.23
N HIS A 12 -1.73 -13.31 0.49
CA HIS A 12 -2.93 -13.14 -0.33
C HIS A 12 -2.94 -11.71 -0.85
N ARG A 13 -3.55 -11.54 -1.99
CA ARG A 13 -3.71 -10.21 -2.56
C ARG A 13 -5.07 -9.66 -2.19
N LEU A 14 -5.09 -8.56 -1.47
CA LEU A 14 -6.32 -7.81 -1.20
C LEU A 14 -6.34 -6.63 -2.17
N ALA A 15 -7.09 -6.79 -3.24
CA ALA A 15 -7.17 -5.76 -4.27
C ALA A 15 -8.04 -4.59 -3.79
N ASP A 16 -7.61 -3.38 -4.13
CA ASP A 16 -8.40 -2.18 -3.88
C ASP A 16 -9.41 -2.02 -5.01
N PRO A 17 -10.71 -2.15 -4.75
CA PRO A 17 -11.70 -2.11 -5.83
C PRO A 17 -11.96 -0.73 -6.41
N SER A 18 -11.77 0.32 -5.63
CA SER A 18 -12.16 1.68 -6.05
C SER A 18 -11.00 2.66 -6.16
N GLY A 19 -9.94 2.47 -5.39
CA GLY A 19 -8.79 3.36 -5.44
C GLY A 19 -9.06 4.74 -4.84
N PHE A 20 -8.10 5.63 -5.03
CA PHE A 20 -8.15 7.00 -4.53
C PHE A 20 -7.51 7.95 -5.53
N ASP A 21 -8.06 9.15 -5.60
CA ASP A 21 -7.43 10.25 -6.33
C ASP A 21 -6.37 10.88 -5.43
N CYS A 22 -5.17 11.04 -5.95
CA CYS A 22 -4.07 11.70 -5.25
C CYS A 22 -3.46 12.74 -6.19
N GLU A 23 -2.90 13.80 -5.64
CA GLU A 23 -2.35 14.88 -6.45
C GLU A 23 -1.20 14.41 -7.34
N ASN A 24 -0.37 13.52 -6.82
CA ASN A 24 0.83 13.03 -7.51
C ASN A 24 1.29 11.74 -6.84
N ASP A 25 2.38 11.16 -7.36
CA ASP A 25 2.96 9.92 -6.83
C ASP A 25 3.39 10.08 -5.38
N GLU A 26 3.93 11.24 -5.03
CA GLU A 26 4.36 11.51 -3.67
C GLU A 26 3.22 11.44 -2.67
N ALA A 27 2.08 12.02 -3.02
CA ALA A 27 0.88 11.96 -2.19
C ALA A 27 0.38 10.52 -2.06
N ALA A 28 0.45 9.74 -3.14
CA ALA A 28 0.08 8.33 -3.11
C ALA A 28 1.02 7.54 -2.19
N LEU A 29 2.32 7.80 -2.25
CA LEU A 29 3.30 7.15 -1.37
C LEU A 29 3.02 7.47 0.09
N GLU A 30 2.71 8.72 0.41
CA GLU A 30 2.39 9.12 1.78
C GLU A 30 1.15 8.38 2.28
N LYS A 31 0.12 8.30 1.45
CA LYS A 31 -1.09 7.56 1.81
C LYS A 31 -0.79 6.09 2.06
N ALA A 32 0.05 5.48 1.23
CA ALA A 32 0.43 4.08 1.39
C ALA A 32 1.21 3.86 2.69
N ARG A 33 2.05 4.79 3.10
CA ARG A 33 2.78 4.71 4.37
C ARG A 33 1.82 4.70 5.55
N VAL A 34 0.81 5.56 5.52
CA VAL A 34 -0.22 5.59 6.57
C VAL A 34 -0.99 4.26 6.59
N MET A 35 -1.35 3.74 5.42
CA MET A 35 -2.01 2.44 5.33
C MET A 35 -1.12 1.32 5.87
N ALA A 36 0.17 1.36 5.57
CA ALA A 36 1.12 0.37 6.05
C ALA A 36 1.19 0.35 7.58
N ILE A 37 1.16 1.50 8.22
CA ILE A 37 1.11 1.59 9.67
C ILE A 37 -0.14 0.89 10.20
N GLY A 38 -1.30 1.18 9.62
CA GLY A 38 -2.56 0.57 10.02
C GLY A 38 -2.53 -0.95 9.87
N VAL A 39 -2.02 -1.44 8.75
CA VAL A 39 -1.90 -2.88 8.51
C VAL A 39 -0.94 -3.53 9.50
N SER A 40 0.18 -2.90 9.81
CA SER A 40 1.14 -3.45 10.76
C SER A 40 0.58 -3.53 12.18
N LEU A 41 -0.27 -2.59 12.56
CA LEU A 41 -0.93 -2.62 13.87
C LEU A 41 -1.99 -3.70 13.94
N ASP A 42 -2.70 -3.93 12.84
CA ASP A 42 -3.74 -4.96 12.77
C ASP A 42 -3.14 -6.36 12.74
N LYS A 43 -2.00 -6.52 12.07
CA LYS A 43 -1.30 -7.80 11.95
C LYS A 43 0.16 -7.62 12.33
N PRO A 44 0.49 -7.72 13.63
CA PRO A 44 1.82 -7.38 14.12
C PRO A 44 2.92 -8.38 13.75
N ALA A 45 2.60 -9.51 13.15
CA ALA A 45 3.62 -10.47 12.72
C ALA A 45 4.51 -9.85 11.65
N VAL A 46 5.80 -10.00 11.81
CA VAL A 46 6.77 -9.51 10.83
C VAL A 46 6.78 -10.42 9.62
N ASP A 47 6.46 -9.87 8.47
CA ASP A 47 6.55 -10.59 7.21
C ASP A 47 7.25 -9.67 6.21
N PRO A 48 8.51 -9.96 5.85
CA PRO A 48 9.25 -9.08 4.94
C PRO A 48 8.69 -9.03 3.54
N LYS A 49 7.81 -9.96 3.18
CA LYS A 49 7.16 -9.96 1.87
C LYS A 49 5.88 -9.14 1.84
N ARG A 50 5.36 -8.78 3.01
CA ARG A 50 4.14 -8.00 3.09
C ARG A 50 4.42 -6.58 2.62
N HIS A 51 3.63 -6.10 1.69
CA HIS A 51 3.78 -4.74 1.20
C HIS A 51 2.45 -4.22 0.65
N ILE A 52 2.40 -2.90 0.50
CA ILE A 52 1.31 -2.25 -0.22
C ILE A 52 1.83 -1.93 -1.61
N ALA A 53 1.15 -2.45 -2.63
CA ALA A 53 1.48 -2.15 -4.02
C ALA A 53 0.65 -0.96 -4.46
N ILE A 54 1.30 0.07 -4.94
CA ILE A 54 0.63 1.23 -5.51
C ILE A 54 0.54 1.02 -7.01
N LEU A 55 -0.69 1.03 -7.51
CA LEU A 55 -0.96 0.84 -8.93
C LEU A 55 -1.45 2.16 -9.52
N ASN A 56 -1.11 2.42 -10.77
CA ASN A 56 -1.64 3.57 -11.48
C ASN A 56 -3.04 3.30 -12.01
N ALA A 57 -3.61 4.24 -12.78
CA ALA A 57 -4.95 4.11 -13.32
C ALA A 57 -5.12 2.89 -14.23
N ASP A 58 -4.04 2.43 -14.86
CA ASP A 58 -4.02 1.23 -15.71
C ASP A 58 -3.80 -0.05 -14.91
N ARG A 59 -3.74 0.04 -13.61
CA ARG A 59 -3.45 -1.06 -12.67
C ARG A 59 -2.05 -1.65 -12.84
N ALA A 60 -1.12 -0.85 -13.33
CA ALA A 60 0.29 -1.22 -13.36
C ALA A 60 0.93 -0.84 -12.03
N GLU A 61 1.63 -1.78 -11.42
CA GLU A 61 2.31 -1.52 -10.15
C GLU A 61 3.49 -0.60 -10.38
N ILE A 62 3.47 0.55 -9.71
CA ILE A 62 4.51 1.57 -9.88
C ILE A 62 5.40 1.70 -8.65
N TYR A 63 4.90 1.38 -7.45
CA TYR A 63 5.67 1.46 -6.22
C TYR A 63 5.28 0.34 -5.27
N LYS A 64 6.20 0.01 -4.36
CA LYS A 64 5.95 -0.91 -3.26
C LYS A 64 6.29 -0.21 -1.95
N VAL A 65 5.39 -0.27 -0.99
CA VAL A 65 5.63 0.26 0.34
C VAL A 65 5.66 -0.91 1.31
N PRO A 66 6.80 -1.22 1.93
CA PRO A 66 6.87 -2.36 2.85
C PRO A 66 5.98 -2.16 4.06
N VAL A 67 5.39 -3.26 4.53
CA VAL A 67 4.62 -3.27 5.76
C VAL A 67 5.30 -4.22 6.72
N TYR A 68 5.88 -3.68 7.79
CA TYR A 68 6.39 -4.52 8.85
C TYR A 68 6.14 -3.87 10.18
N SER A 69 5.82 -4.73 11.15
CA SER A 69 5.74 -4.32 12.52
C SER A 69 7.18 -4.14 13.02
N ARG A 70 7.52 -2.94 13.39
CA ARG A 70 8.86 -2.64 13.86
C ARG A 70 8.84 -2.22 15.30
N PRO A 71 9.55 -2.95 16.14
CA PRO A 71 9.93 -2.35 17.41
C PRO A 71 10.88 -1.20 17.09
N ALA A 72 10.68 -0.14 17.70
CA ALA A 72 11.48 1.06 17.49
C ALA A 72 12.95 0.80 17.82
#